data_5d378b71d652ceef19096aa55a0dee06
#
_entry.id   5d378b71d652ceef19096aa55a0dee06
#
_cell.length_a   1.000
_cell.length_b   1.000
_cell.length_c   1.000
_cell.angle_alpha   90.00
_cell.angle_beta   90.00
_cell.angle_gamma   90.00
#
_symmetry.space_group_name_H-M   'P 1'
#
loop_
_entity.id
_entity.type
_entity.pdbx_description
1 polymer ?
#
loop_
_entity_poly.entity_id
_entity_poly.type
_entity_poly.pdbx_seq_one_letter_code
_entity_poly.pdbx_strand_id
1 'polypeptide(L)'
;LKKLNFKINKGEYLCIIGENGSGKTTLMKTILRLLSPLEGKIYTSDGLLPDEIGYLPQQTEVQRDFPASVKEIVLSGCQSRCGKRPFYNKEEKALALENMKKMGVFDLQNRCYRELSGGQQQRVLLARALCATQKMLLLDEPVSGLDPNATEEMYELIESLNKSGITIIMISHDVNAALKYATHILNIGKNIFFGKKEEYLELISKNTN
;
A
#
# COMPACT_ATOMS: atom_id res chain seq x y z
N LEU A 1 13.30 -6.86 14.19
CA LEU A 1 13.14 -8.13 13.47
C LEU A 1 14.51 -8.77 13.31
N LYS A 2 14.65 -10.04 13.66
CA LYS A 2 15.89 -10.82 13.47
C LYS A 2 15.59 -12.02 12.58
N LYS A 3 16.55 -12.37 11.68
CA LYS A 3 16.49 -13.57 10.82
C LYS A 3 15.25 -13.66 9.91
N LEU A 4 14.78 -12.51 9.41
CA LEU A 4 13.65 -12.47 8.46
C LEU A 4 14.19 -12.70 7.04
N ASN A 5 13.73 -13.79 6.39
CA ASN A 5 14.01 -14.08 4.99
C ASN A 5 12.70 -14.35 4.27
N PHE A 6 12.40 -13.60 3.23
CA PHE A 6 11.25 -13.83 2.38
C PHE A 6 11.48 -13.29 0.98
N LYS A 7 10.71 -13.76 0.02
CA LYS A 7 10.74 -13.33 -1.38
C LYS A 7 9.33 -13.12 -1.88
N ILE A 8 9.11 -12.00 -2.57
CA ILE A 8 7.85 -11.69 -3.25
C ILE A 8 8.12 -11.61 -4.73
N ASN A 9 7.31 -12.30 -5.52
CA ASN A 9 7.38 -12.25 -6.96
C ASN A 9 6.39 -11.22 -7.52
N LYS A 10 6.61 -10.83 -8.77
CA LYS A 10 5.71 -9.89 -9.47
C LYS A 10 4.28 -10.42 -9.49
N GLY A 11 3.32 -9.56 -9.19
CA GLY A 11 1.89 -9.88 -9.18
C GLY A 11 1.40 -10.61 -7.93
N GLU A 12 2.28 -10.96 -6.98
CA GLU A 12 1.85 -11.53 -5.70
C GLU A 12 1.26 -10.46 -4.77
N TYR A 13 0.37 -10.91 -3.89
CA TYR A 13 -0.22 -10.10 -2.84
C TYR A 13 0.22 -10.63 -1.47
N LEU A 14 1.18 -9.95 -0.85
CA LEU A 14 1.64 -10.24 0.51
C LEU A 14 0.85 -9.43 1.52
N CYS A 15 0.25 -10.10 2.50
CA CYS A 15 -0.25 -9.44 3.70
C CYS A 15 0.68 -9.67 4.89
N ILE A 16 1.12 -8.58 5.52
CA ILE A 16 1.95 -8.58 6.73
C ILE A 16 1.02 -8.38 7.92
N ILE A 17 0.95 -9.38 8.79
CA ILE A 17 0.13 -9.37 10.01
C ILE A 17 1.02 -9.52 11.25
N GLY A 18 0.48 -9.18 12.41
CA GLY A 18 1.18 -9.30 13.69
C GLY A 18 0.74 -8.25 14.70
N GLU A 19 1.13 -8.41 15.94
CA GLU A 19 0.78 -7.52 17.05
C GLU A 19 1.34 -6.10 16.86
N ASN A 20 0.77 -5.13 17.60
CA ASN A 20 1.32 -3.78 17.65
C ASN A 20 2.74 -3.82 18.21
N GLY A 21 3.64 -3.03 17.62
CA GLY A 21 5.04 -3.02 18.02
C GLY A 21 5.89 -4.18 17.49
N SER A 22 5.34 -5.13 16.73
CA SER A 22 6.10 -6.26 16.16
C SER A 22 7.12 -5.86 15.08
N GLY A 23 7.11 -4.60 14.62
CA GLY A 23 8.06 -4.08 13.64
C GLY A 23 7.55 -4.05 12.19
N LYS A 24 6.25 -4.21 11.94
CA LYS A 24 5.64 -4.17 10.60
C LYS A 24 5.97 -2.87 9.84
N THR A 25 5.70 -1.73 10.46
CA THR A 25 6.00 -0.41 9.86
C THR A 25 7.51 -0.18 9.70
N THR A 26 8.35 -0.71 10.60
CA THR A 26 9.81 -0.68 10.45
C THR A 26 10.25 -1.48 9.23
N LEU A 27 9.69 -2.68 9.03
CA LEU A 27 9.95 -3.50 7.84
C LEU A 27 9.53 -2.75 6.56
N MET A 28 8.34 -2.14 6.54
CA MET A 28 7.86 -1.32 5.43
C MET A 28 8.82 -0.19 5.07
N LYS A 29 9.27 0.58 6.09
CA LYS A 29 10.26 1.66 5.91
C LYS A 29 11.59 1.13 5.41
N THR A 30 11.98 -0.09 5.81
CA THR A 30 13.21 -0.73 5.34
C THR A 30 13.08 -1.18 3.87
N ILE A 31 11.93 -1.72 3.45
CA ILE A 31 11.65 -2.04 2.05
C ILE A 31 11.68 -0.78 1.17
N LEU A 32 11.14 0.33 1.66
CA LEU A 32 11.19 1.66 1.01
C LEU A 32 12.58 2.31 1.02
N ARG A 33 13.58 1.65 1.63
CA ARG A 33 14.94 2.19 1.84
C ARG A 33 14.98 3.51 2.63
N LEU A 34 13.95 3.80 3.40
CA LEU A 34 13.91 4.92 4.35
C LEU A 34 14.70 4.60 5.62
N LEU A 35 14.90 3.31 5.91
CA LEU A 35 15.75 2.80 6.98
C LEU A 35 16.69 1.75 6.40
N SER A 36 17.96 1.77 6.83
CA SER A 36 18.91 0.71 6.50
C SER A 36 18.71 -0.49 7.41
N PRO A 37 18.74 -1.73 6.91
CA PRO A 37 18.74 -2.91 7.77
C PRO A 37 20.03 -2.94 8.60
N LEU A 38 19.91 -3.33 9.87
CA LEU A 38 21.10 -3.51 10.76
C LEU A 38 21.98 -4.66 10.27
N GLU A 39 21.35 -5.72 9.74
CA GLU A 39 22.01 -6.89 9.16
C GLU A 39 21.20 -7.38 7.96
N GLY A 40 21.84 -8.06 7.03
CA GLY A 40 21.21 -8.59 5.82
C GLY A 40 21.15 -7.58 4.68
N LYS A 41 20.44 -7.93 3.62
CA LYS A 41 20.32 -7.13 2.40
C LYS A 41 18.92 -7.27 1.79
N ILE A 42 18.45 -6.19 1.17
CA ILE A 42 17.22 -6.19 0.37
C ILE A 42 17.64 -6.13 -1.10
N TYR A 43 17.17 -7.12 -1.85
CA TYR A 43 17.37 -7.18 -3.29
C TYR A 43 16.05 -6.89 -4.00
N THR A 44 16.12 -6.08 -5.04
CA THR A 44 15.02 -5.88 -5.98
C THR A 44 15.43 -6.46 -7.32
N SER A 45 14.58 -7.28 -7.93
CA SER A 45 14.76 -7.81 -9.28
C SER A 45 14.05 -6.94 -10.31
N ASP A 46 14.30 -7.22 -11.59
CA ASP A 46 13.63 -6.61 -12.75
C ASP A 46 13.74 -5.07 -12.82
N GLY A 47 14.85 -4.52 -12.27
CA GLY A 47 15.11 -3.08 -12.32
C GLY A 47 14.12 -2.24 -11.55
N LEU A 48 13.42 -2.79 -10.54
CA LEU A 48 12.54 -2.01 -9.67
C LEU A 48 13.37 -1.01 -8.86
N LEU A 49 13.16 0.28 -9.12
CA LEU A 49 13.78 1.36 -8.38
C LEU A 49 12.92 1.73 -7.15
N PRO A 50 13.51 2.27 -6.07
CA PRO A 50 12.76 2.67 -4.87
C PRO A 50 11.68 3.70 -5.12
N ASP A 51 11.91 4.61 -6.07
CA ASP A 51 10.96 5.64 -6.52
C ASP A 51 9.85 5.11 -7.44
N GLU A 52 9.95 3.85 -7.86
CA GLU A 52 8.90 3.10 -8.56
C GLU A 52 8.01 2.28 -7.62
N ILE A 53 8.15 2.44 -6.31
CA ILE A 53 7.27 1.84 -5.29
C ILE A 53 6.26 2.89 -4.85
N GLY A 54 4.98 2.63 -5.09
CA GLY A 54 3.91 3.46 -4.58
C GLY A 54 3.67 3.18 -3.11
N TYR A 55 3.66 4.21 -2.28
CA TYR A 55 3.46 4.07 -0.85
C TYR A 55 2.21 4.81 -0.37
N LEU A 56 1.34 4.08 0.31
CA LEU A 56 0.21 4.62 1.06
C LEU A 56 0.52 4.44 2.55
N PRO A 57 0.92 5.51 3.26
CA PRO A 57 1.20 5.47 4.69
C PRO A 57 -0.08 5.37 5.51
N GLN A 58 0.03 4.87 6.73
CA GLN A 58 -1.01 4.98 7.73
C GLN A 58 -1.37 6.46 7.92
N GLN A 59 -2.65 6.78 7.81
CA GLN A 59 -3.12 8.15 7.83
C GLN A 59 -3.19 8.70 9.25
N THR A 60 -2.57 9.85 9.49
CA THR A 60 -2.67 10.60 10.75
C THR A 60 -3.77 11.66 10.66
N GLU A 61 -4.27 12.14 11.83
CA GLU A 61 -5.27 13.21 11.87
C GLU A 61 -4.80 14.49 11.16
N VAL A 62 -3.53 14.87 11.35
CA VAL A 62 -2.94 16.05 10.69
C VAL A 62 -2.94 15.91 9.16
N GLN A 63 -2.73 14.69 8.65
CA GLN A 63 -2.79 14.44 7.21
C GLN A 63 -4.23 14.50 6.66
N ARG A 64 -5.22 14.15 7.48
CA ARG A 64 -6.65 14.25 7.11
C ARG A 64 -7.11 15.69 6.93
N ASP A 65 -6.54 16.62 7.66
CA ASP A 65 -6.89 18.06 7.61
C ASP A 65 -6.05 18.86 6.61
N PHE A 66 -5.39 18.21 5.66
CA PHE A 66 -4.51 18.89 4.70
C PHE A 66 -5.29 19.76 3.72
N PRO A 67 -5.00 21.09 3.62
CA PRO A 67 -5.80 22.06 2.87
C PRO A 67 -5.39 22.13 1.38
N ALA A 68 -5.35 20.99 0.68
CA ALA A 68 -5.07 20.93 -0.75
C ALA A 68 -6.24 20.32 -1.51
N SER A 69 -6.35 20.60 -2.79
CA SER A 69 -7.31 19.93 -3.66
C SER A 69 -6.92 18.49 -3.92
N VAL A 70 -7.90 17.64 -4.20
CA VAL A 70 -7.69 16.24 -4.61
C VAL A 70 -6.69 16.15 -5.75
N LYS A 71 -6.83 17.01 -6.77
CA LYS A 71 -5.94 17.05 -7.93
C LYS A 71 -4.48 17.33 -7.54
N GLU A 72 -4.24 18.28 -6.65
CA GLU A 72 -2.88 18.61 -6.18
C GLU A 72 -2.26 17.43 -5.42
N ILE A 73 -3.03 16.77 -4.55
CA ILE A 73 -2.55 15.58 -3.82
C ILE A 73 -2.20 14.46 -4.79
N VAL A 74 -3.08 14.12 -5.74
CA VAL A 74 -2.81 13.05 -6.70
C VAL A 74 -1.62 13.38 -7.59
N LEU A 75 -1.51 14.61 -8.10
CA LEU A 75 -0.38 15.06 -8.89
C LEU A 75 0.95 14.99 -8.14
N SER A 76 0.94 15.21 -6.82
CA SER A 76 2.17 15.08 -6.01
C SER A 76 2.79 13.67 -6.08
N GLY A 77 2.00 12.65 -6.42
CA GLY A 77 2.51 11.29 -6.67
C GLY A 77 3.42 11.17 -7.91
N CYS A 78 3.34 12.14 -8.83
CA CYS A 78 4.21 12.20 -10.01
C CYS A 78 5.56 12.90 -9.76
N GLN A 79 5.85 13.32 -8.51
CA GLN A 79 7.02 14.16 -8.22
C GLN A 79 8.36 13.50 -8.59
N SER A 80 8.50 12.20 -8.39
CA SER A 80 9.70 11.44 -8.80
C SER A 80 9.94 11.48 -10.31
N ARG A 81 8.87 11.59 -11.10
CA ARG A 81 8.91 11.68 -12.58
C ARG A 81 9.29 13.07 -13.09
N CYS A 82 9.05 14.11 -12.30
CA CYS A 82 9.37 15.48 -12.67
C CYS A 82 10.87 15.74 -12.79
N GLY A 83 11.72 15.00 -12.05
CA GLY A 83 13.13 15.27 -11.96
C GLY A 83 13.40 16.70 -11.46
N LYS A 84 14.13 17.50 -12.23
CA LYS A 84 14.45 18.89 -11.88
C LYS A 84 13.47 19.94 -12.46
N ARG A 85 12.35 19.49 -13.08
CA ARG A 85 11.37 20.41 -13.67
C ARG A 85 10.48 21.02 -12.58
N PRO A 86 10.16 22.33 -12.64
CA PRO A 86 9.33 22.99 -11.65
C PRO A 86 7.83 22.70 -11.84
N PHE A 87 7.41 22.19 -13.01
CA PHE A 87 6.00 21.95 -13.35
C PHE A 87 5.78 20.55 -13.92
N TYR A 88 4.60 19.99 -13.63
CA TYR A 88 4.14 18.75 -14.22
C TYR A 88 3.83 18.90 -15.71
N ASN A 89 4.28 17.94 -16.51
CA ASN A 89 4.01 17.90 -17.95
C ASN A 89 2.60 17.37 -18.26
N LYS A 90 2.27 17.26 -19.57
CA LYS A 90 0.96 16.76 -20.02
C LYS A 90 0.75 15.29 -19.67
N GLU A 91 1.79 14.48 -19.74
CA GLU A 91 1.72 13.03 -19.46
C GLU A 91 1.46 12.76 -17.96
N GLU A 92 2.15 13.46 -17.08
CA GLU A 92 1.94 13.37 -15.62
C GLU A 92 0.54 13.83 -15.22
N LYS A 93 0.04 14.91 -15.84
CA LYS A 93 -1.33 15.36 -15.62
C LYS A 93 -2.37 14.36 -16.14
N ALA A 94 -2.12 13.74 -17.29
CA ALA A 94 -2.99 12.70 -17.84
C ALA A 94 -3.00 11.45 -16.96
N LEU A 95 -1.83 11.01 -16.48
CA LEU A 95 -1.69 9.88 -15.55
C LEU A 95 -2.45 10.13 -14.23
N ALA A 96 -2.35 11.33 -13.68
CA ALA A 96 -3.08 11.70 -12.47
C ALA A 96 -4.60 11.67 -12.70
N LEU A 97 -5.08 12.18 -13.84
CA LEU A 97 -6.50 12.12 -14.20
C LEU A 97 -6.99 10.69 -14.38
N GLU A 98 -6.22 9.83 -15.03
CA GLU A 98 -6.52 8.42 -15.21
C GLU A 98 -6.64 7.70 -13.86
N ASN A 99 -5.66 7.90 -12.96
CA ASN A 99 -5.68 7.30 -11.64
C ASN A 99 -6.84 7.83 -10.77
N MET A 100 -7.21 9.11 -10.87
CA MET A 100 -8.41 9.63 -10.21
C MET A 100 -9.69 8.96 -10.71
N LYS A 101 -9.81 8.73 -12.03
CA LYS A 101 -10.94 7.98 -12.61
C LYS A 101 -10.96 6.54 -12.12
N LYS A 102 -9.80 5.86 -12.16
CA LYS A 102 -9.65 4.46 -11.71
C LYS A 102 -10.04 4.29 -10.24
N MET A 103 -9.77 5.29 -9.39
CA MET A 103 -10.11 5.28 -7.96
C MET A 103 -11.50 5.87 -7.66
N GLY A 104 -12.26 6.32 -8.66
CA GLY A 104 -13.61 6.87 -8.48
C GLY A 104 -13.63 8.21 -7.75
N VAL A 105 -12.56 9.02 -7.86
CA VAL A 105 -12.45 10.33 -7.20
C VAL A 105 -12.28 11.48 -8.19
N PHE A 106 -12.49 11.23 -9.48
CA PHE A 106 -12.30 12.24 -10.52
C PHE A 106 -13.25 13.45 -10.37
N ASP A 107 -14.52 13.22 -10.04
CA ASP A 107 -15.52 14.27 -9.87
C ASP A 107 -15.24 15.15 -8.63
N LEU A 108 -14.38 14.68 -7.74
CA LEU A 108 -13.93 15.38 -6.53
C LEU A 108 -12.64 16.17 -6.74
N GLN A 109 -12.07 16.21 -7.96
CA GLN A 109 -10.73 16.73 -8.24
C GLN A 109 -10.47 18.17 -7.74
N ASN A 110 -11.50 19.01 -7.73
CA ASN A 110 -11.42 20.40 -7.29
C ASN A 110 -11.86 20.61 -5.83
N ARG A 111 -12.32 19.58 -5.14
CA ARG A 111 -12.69 19.67 -3.73
C ARG A 111 -11.46 19.67 -2.83
N CYS A 112 -11.58 20.32 -1.67
CA CYS A 112 -10.55 20.26 -0.64
C CYS A 112 -10.53 18.86 -0.01
N TYR A 113 -9.34 18.29 0.15
CA TYR A 113 -9.14 16.93 0.67
C TYR A 113 -9.75 16.72 2.06
N ARG A 114 -9.63 17.69 2.95
CA ARG A 114 -10.21 17.62 4.30
C ARG A 114 -11.74 17.53 4.35
N GLU A 115 -12.42 17.91 3.25
CA GLU A 115 -13.89 17.87 3.16
C GLU A 115 -14.40 16.49 2.71
N LEU A 116 -13.50 15.57 2.40
CA LEU A 116 -13.83 14.23 1.93
C LEU A 116 -14.11 13.27 3.09
N SER A 117 -14.97 12.27 2.83
CA SER A 117 -15.10 11.13 3.75
C SER A 117 -13.78 10.34 3.87
N GLY A 118 -13.61 9.58 4.95
CA GLY A 118 -12.41 8.76 5.14
C GLY A 118 -12.12 7.82 3.97
N GLY A 119 -13.14 7.14 3.44
CA GLY A 119 -13.00 6.27 2.27
C GLY A 119 -12.58 7.04 1.00
N GLN A 120 -13.15 8.24 0.77
CA GLN A 120 -12.73 9.10 -0.34
C GLN A 120 -11.29 9.57 -0.18
N GLN A 121 -10.88 9.93 1.03
CA GLN A 121 -9.50 10.32 1.32
C GLN A 121 -8.52 9.19 1.03
N GLN A 122 -8.83 7.95 1.44
CA GLN A 122 -8.00 6.78 1.16
C GLN A 122 -7.90 6.49 -0.34
N ARG A 123 -9.00 6.61 -1.10
CA ARG A 123 -8.99 6.47 -2.56
C ARG A 123 -8.13 7.54 -3.24
N VAL A 124 -8.10 8.78 -2.73
CA VAL A 124 -7.21 9.86 -3.22
C VAL A 124 -5.74 9.51 -2.96
N LEU A 125 -5.41 9.00 -1.77
CA LEU A 125 -4.03 8.58 -1.45
C LEU A 125 -3.60 7.37 -2.28
N LEU A 126 -4.51 6.44 -2.57
CA LEU A 126 -4.22 5.30 -3.45
C LEU A 126 -4.00 5.77 -4.90
N ALA A 127 -4.81 6.73 -5.41
CA ALA A 127 -4.59 7.36 -6.70
C ALA A 127 -3.22 8.05 -6.78
N ARG A 128 -2.82 8.74 -5.71
CA ARG A 128 -1.49 9.34 -5.58
C ARG A 128 -0.38 8.29 -5.63
N ALA A 129 -0.51 7.19 -4.90
CA ALA A 129 0.47 6.11 -4.91
C ALA A 129 0.62 5.48 -6.30
N LEU A 130 -0.47 5.31 -7.04
CA LEU A 130 -0.48 4.82 -8.43
C LEU A 130 0.20 5.77 -9.43
N CYS A 131 0.28 7.07 -9.13
CA CYS A 131 1.04 8.02 -9.95
C CYS A 131 2.55 7.80 -9.82
N ALA A 132 3.04 7.30 -8.70
CA ALA A 132 4.45 6.96 -8.52
C ALA A 132 4.82 5.68 -9.27
N THR A 133 3.92 4.67 -9.31
CA THR A 133 4.23 3.34 -9.83
C THR A 133 3.04 2.64 -10.48
N GLN A 134 3.37 1.68 -11.35
CA GLN A 134 2.45 0.64 -11.82
C GLN A 134 3.01 -0.77 -11.54
N LYS A 135 4.07 -0.89 -10.73
CA LYS A 135 4.78 -2.17 -10.48
C LYS A 135 4.47 -2.73 -9.10
N MET A 136 4.58 -1.92 -8.05
CA MET A 136 4.44 -2.37 -6.66
C MET A 136 3.82 -1.29 -5.77
N LEU A 137 2.85 -1.69 -4.96
CA LEU A 137 2.25 -0.84 -3.93
C LEU A 137 2.57 -1.39 -2.54
N LEU A 138 3.00 -0.51 -1.65
CA LEU A 138 3.11 -0.73 -0.22
C LEU A 138 2.00 0.03 0.49
N LEU A 139 1.13 -0.69 1.22
CA LEU A 139 -0.05 -0.15 1.86
C LEU A 139 0.03 -0.39 3.37
N ASP A 140 0.13 0.67 4.15
CA ASP A 140 0.22 0.60 5.62
C ASP A 140 -1.15 0.88 6.24
N GLU A 141 -1.89 -0.17 6.61
CA GLU A 141 -3.23 -0.13 7.18
C GLU A 141 -4.23 0.71 6.35
N PRO A 142 -4.44 0.39 5.07
CA PRO A 142 -5.21 1.23 4.14
C PRO A 142 -6.69 1.41 4.50
N VAL A 143 -7.22 0.55 5.38
CA VAL A 143 -8.64 0.56 5.80
C VAL A 143 -8.84 1.06 7.23
N SER A 144 -7.77 1.50 7.91
CA SER A 144 -7.84 1.95 9.30
C SER A 144 -8.79 3.14 9.46
N GLY A 145 -9.78 3.00 10.34
CA GLY A 145 -10.76 4.05 10.64
C GLY A 145 -11.82 4.27 9.56
N LEU A 146 -11.99 3.34 8.63
CA LEU A 146 -13.10 3.32 7.68
C LEU A 146 -14.32 2.57 8.26
N ASP A 147 -15.51 2.94 7.80
CA ASP A 147 -16.71 2.16 8.05
C ASP A 147 -16.67 0.81 7.28
N PRO A 148 -17.52 -0.17 7.65
CA PRO A 148 -17.46 -1.52 7.05
C PRO A 148 -17.64 -1.52 5.53
N ASN A 149 -18.52 -0.69 4.97
CA ASN A 149 -18.76 -0.65 3.53
C ASN A 149 -17.55 -0.07 2.78
N ALA A 150 -17.00 1.06 3.25
CA ALA A 150 -15.80 1.67 2.69
C ALA A 150 -14.59 0.74 2.81
N THR A 151 -14.53 -0.08 3.88
CA THR A 151 -13.49 -1.09 4.09
C THR A 151 -13.56 -2.17 3.02
N GLU A 152 -14.73 -2.75 2.77
CA GLU A 152 -14.91 -3.79 1.75
C GLU A 152 -14.61 -3.26 0.34
N GLU A 153 -15.16 -2.11 -0.02
CA GLU A 153 -14.87 -1.44 -1.29
C GLU A 153 -13.36 -1.16 -1.50
N MET A 154 -12.65 -0.79 -0.43
CA MET A 154 -11.19 -0.57 -0.50
C MET A 154 -10.43 -1.87 -0.75
N TYR A 155 -10.79 -2.97 -0.08
CA TYR A 155 -10.17 -4.27 -0.34
C TYR A 155 -10.42 -4.76 -1.76
N GLU A 156 -11.66 -4.64 -2.28
CA GLU A 156 -11.99 -5.01 -3.66
C GLU A 156 -11.19 -4.18 -4.67
N LEU A 157 -11.02 -2.89 -4.39
CA LEU A 157 -10.21 -2.00 -5.22
C LEU A 157 -8.74 -2.44 -5.24
N ILE A 158 -8.15 -2.73 -4.07
CA ILE A 158 -6.77 -3.24 -3.95
C ILE A 158 -6.63 -4.60 -4.66
N GLU A 159 -7.60 -5.50 -4.51
CA GLU A 159 -7.62 -6.78 -5.22
C GLU A 159 -7.65 -6.58 -6.74
N SER A 160 -8.47 -5.65 -7.23
CA SER A 160 -8.54 -5.34 -8.67
C SER A 160 -7.21 -4.84 -9.23
N LEU A 161 -6.48 -4.04 -8.43
CA LEU A 161 -5.13 -3.59 -8.77
C LEU A 161 -4.15 -4.77 -8.83
N ASN A 162 -4.21 -5.69 -7.88
CA ASN A 162 -3.38 -6.89 -7.90
C ASN A 162 -3.69 -7.78 -9.11
N LYS A 163 -4.96 -8.03 -9.42
CA LYS A 163 -5.39 -8.78 -10.61
C LYS A 163 -4.94 -8.12 -11.93
N SER A 164 -4.72 -6.80 -11.93
CA SER A 164 -4.13 -6.09 -13.09
C SER A 164 -2.60 -6.25 -13.21
N GLY A 165 -1.97 -7.02 -12.30
CA GLY A 165 -0.55 -7.34 -12.33
C GLY A 165 0.33 -6.50 -11.40
N ILE A 166 -0.24 -5.62 -10.57
CA ILE A 166 0.50 -4.85 -9.58
C ILE A 166 0.81 -5.75 -8.38
N THR A 167 2.06 -5.76 -7.95
CA THR A 167 2.48 -6.44 -6.72
C THR A 167 2.02 -5.64 -5.52
N ILE A 168 1.37 -6.29 -4.54
CA ILE A 168 0.87 -5.64 -3.33
C ILE A 168 1.63 -6.16 -2.11
N ILE A 169 2.10 -5.25 -1.27
CA ILE A 169 2.53 -5.55 0.10
C ILE A 169 1.69 -4.69 1.03
N MET A 170 0.86 -5.31 1.86
CA MET A 170 -0.07 -4.62 2.74
C MET A 170 0.16 -5.02 4.19
N ILE A 171 0.20 -4.04 5.09
CA ILE A 171 0.05 -4.28 6.52
C ILE A 171 -1.44 -4.25 6.86
N SER A 172 -1.92 -5.28 7.57
CA SER A 172 -3.29 -5.33 8.07
C SER A 172 -3.33 -5.91 9.49
N HIS A 173 -4.26 -5.44 10.29
CA HIS A 173 -4.65 -6.04 11.56
C HIS A 173 -5.82 -7.03 11.39
N ASP A 174 -6.49 -6.98 10.27
CA ASP A 174 -7.60 -7.87 9.94
C ASP A 174 -7.08 -9.16 9.29
N VAL A 175 -6.98 -10.21 10.10
CA VAL A 175 -6.53 -11.54 9.64
C VAL A 175 -7.52 -12.14 8.65
N ASN A 176 -8.83 -11.92 8.82
CA ASN A 176 -9.85 -12.47 7.92
C ASN A 176 -9.75 -11.84 6.53
N ALA A 177 -9.58 -10.52 6.46
CA ALA A 177 -9.34 -9.85 5.19
C ALA A 177 -8.02 -10.30 4.55
N ALA A 178 -6.94 -10.47 5.34
CA ALA A 178 -5.68 -11.02 4.86
C ALA A 178 -5.87 -12.39 4.22
N LEU A 179 -6.63 -13.28 4.87
CA LEU A 179 -6.93 -14.62 4.36
C LEU A 179 -7.86 -14.61 3.14
N LYS A 180 -8.73 -13.62 3.01
CA LYS A 180 -9.64 -13.48 1.86
C LYS A 180 -8.88 -13.06 0.60
N TYR A 181 -8.00 -12.07 0.69
CA TYR A 181 -7.46 -11.37 -0.49
C TYR A 181 -5.98 -11.68 -0.79
N ALA A 182 -5.14 -11.97 0.21
CA ALA A 182 -3.72 -12.21 0.00
C ALA A 182 -3.43 -13.57 -0.65
N THR A 183 -2.31 -13.65 -1.38
CA THR A 183 -1.73 -14.91 -1.87
C THR A 183 -0.69 -15.45 -0.89
N HIS A 184 0.00 -14.55 -0.19
CA HIS A 184 1.05 -14.88 0.78
C HIS A 184 0.82 -14.14 2.09
N ILE A 185 1.20 -14.77 3.19
CA ILE A 185 1.13 -14.21 4.55
C ILE A 185 2.53 -14.15 5.14
N LEU A 186 2.86 -13.00 5.72
CA LEU A 186 3.99 -12.82 6.62
C LEU A 186 3.44 -12.49 8.00
N ASN A 187 3.46 -13.45 8.91
CA ASN A 187 3.08 -13.21 10.30
C ASN A 187 4.32 -12.87 11.12
N ILE A 188 4.34 -11.67 11.71
CA ILE A 188 5.41 -11.20 12.59
C ILE A 188 4.92 -11.28 14.04
N GLY A 189 5.19 -12.43 14.67
CA GLY A 189 4.85 -12.73 16.07
C GLY A 189 6.03 -13.35 16.83
N LYS A 190 5.73 -14.10 17.90
CA LYS A 190 6.74 -14.88 18.62
C LYS A 190 7.49 -15.83 17.69
N ASN A 191 6.77 -16.48 16.78
CA ASN A 191 7.30 -17.25 15.67
C ASN A 191 6.98 -16.54 14.38
N ILE A 192 8.01 -16.24 13.57
CA ILE A 192 7.84 -15.63 12.27
C ILE A 192 7.42 -16.72 11.29
N PHE A 193 6.33 -16.49 10.56
CA PHE A 193 5.88 -17.34 9.48
C PHE A 193 5.89 -16.52 8.16
N PHE A 194 6.40 -17.12 7.12
CA PHE A 194 6.23 -16.64 5.74
C PHE A 194 5.90 -17.83 4.84
N GLY A 195 4.83 -17.72 4.06
CA GLY A 195 4.40 -18.77 3.14
C GLY A 195 3.10 -18.41 2.42
N LYS A 196 2.59 -19.36 1.65
CA LYS A 196 1.29 -19.23 1.01
C LYS A 196 0.17 -19.17 2.05
N LYS A 197 -0.93 -18.55 1.69
CA LYS A 197 -2.13 -18.43 2.53
C LYS A 197 -2.62 -19.80 3.03
N GLU A 198 -2.62 -20.81 2.16
CA GLU A 198 -3.07 -22.18 2.48
C GLU A 198 -2.22 -22.80 3.60
N GLU A 199 -0.90 -22.63 3.52
CA GLU A 199 0.04 -23.12 4.55
C GLU A 199 -0.18 -22.44 5.90
N TYR A 200 -0.53 -21.14 5.88
CA TYR A 200 -0.85 -20.40 7.08
C TYR A 200 -2.17 -20.88 7.73
N LEU A 201 -3.19 -21.18 6.92
CA LEU A 201 -4.45 -21.77 7.40
C LEU A 201 -4.24 -23.12 8.08
N GLU A 202 -3.41 -23.99 7.50
CA GLU A 202 -3.06 -25.28 8.12
C GLU A 202 -2.32 -25.09 9.46
N LEU A 203 -1.44 -24.08 9.53
CA LEU A 203 -0.71 -23.77 10.77
C LEU A 203 -1.67 -23.35 11.89
N ILE A 204 -2.63 -22.47 11.58
CA ILE A 204 -3.62 -22.00 12.58
C ILE A 204 -4.50 -23.16 13.04
N SER A 205 -4.99 -23.98 12.13
CA SER A 205 -5.88 -25.10 12.47
C SER A 205 -5.23 -26.12 13.40
N LYS A 206 -3.92 -26.37 13.24
CA LYS A 206 -3.13 -27.25 14.13
C LYS A 206 -2.87 -26.66 15.51
N ASN A 207 -2.88 -25.34 15.66
CA ASN A 207 -2.65 -24.69 16.96
C ASN A 207 -3.94 -24.43 17.76
N THR A 208 -5.11 -24.70 17.17
CA THR A 208 -6.44 -24.51 17.80
C THR A 208 -7.01 -25.83 18.34
N ASN A 209 -6.37 -26.97 18.05
CA ASN A 209 -6.62 -28.30 18.63
C ASN A 209 -5.62 -28.63 19.73
#